data_aa237d3d5377d94795f91add4cb33732
#
_entry.id   aa237d3d5377d94795f91add4cb33732
#
_cell.length_a   1.000
_cell.length_b   1.000
_cell.length_c   1.000
_cell.angle_alpha   90.00
_cell.angle_beta   90.00
_cell.angle_gamma   90.00
#
_symmetry.space_group_name_H-M   'P 1'
#
loop_
_entity.id
_entity.type
_entity.pdbx_description
1 polymer ?
#
loop_
_entity_poly.entity_id
_entity_poly.type
_entity_poly.pdbx_seq_one_letter_code
_entity_poly.pdbx_strand_id
1 'polypeptide(L)'
;MFRITRVFLAAGLVTFASAFLWGRAGAADKASIGTMRSAIDRLVGGWSLVSRVTTSSTGSVIPDPGLSVAPTGVLIYDGYGHVAAQISRQGRTIDMIAGDCREAEKVKGTDDTAQTILGYDAYFGTYTVNAEEGVVTHHLESALFPGDIGENIKRRFTIAGDTLTIGFSTTLRDGTPVIRTLVWARMK
;
A
#
# COMPACT_ATOMS: atom_id res chain seq x y z
N MET A 1 53.82 -11.80 71.87
CA MET A 1 54.55 -12.36 70.69
C MET A 1 53.49 -12.67 69.61
N PHE A 2 53.10 -11.68 68.80
CA PHE A 2 52.06 -11.84 67.79
C PHE A 2 52.70 -11.74 66.39
N ARG A 3 52.60 -12.81 65.61
CA ARG A 3 53.05 -12.84 64.21
C ARG A 3 51.94 -12.29 63.31
N ILE A 4 52.23 -11.22 62.58
CA ILE A 4 51.38 -10.66 61.52
C ILE A 4 51.71 -11.33 60.21
N THR A 5 50.75 -12.11 59.68
CA THR A 5 50.83 -12.70 58.35
C THR A 5 50.31 -11.69 57.31
N ARG A 6 51.17 -11.26 56.40
CA ARG A 6 50.78 -10.39 55.26
C ARG A 6 50.17 -11.26 54.16
N VAL A 7 48.89 -10.97 53.83
CA VAL A 7 48.22 -11.52 52.62
C VAL A 7 48.48 -10.59 51.43
N PHE A 8 49.14 -11.09 50.40
CA PHE A 8 49.26 -10.35 49.15
C PHE A 8 47.99 -10.59 48.34
N LEU A 9 47.21 -9.52 48.03
CA LEU A 9 46.11 -9.52 47.11
C LEU A 9 46.64 -9.26 45.71
N ALA A 10 46.57 -10.26 44.82
CA ALA A 10 46.87 -10.09 43.38
C ALA A 10 45.67 -9.47 42.70
N ALA A 11 45.79 -8.23 42.25
CA ALA A 11 44.80 -7.55 41.43
C ALA A 11 44.88 -8.07 39.97
N GLY A 12 43.97 -8.95 39.60
CA GLY A 12 43.80 -9.37 38.19
C GLY A 12 43.14 -8.26 37.36
N LEU A 13 43.87 -7.76 36.39
CA LEU A 13 43.39 -6.80 35.39
C LEU A 13 42.45 -7.53 34.43
N VAL A 14 41.11 -7.33 34.56
CA VAL A 14 40.15 -7.80 33.58
C VAL A 14 39.96 -6.68 32.53
N THR A 15 40.63 -6.82 31.41
CA THR A 15 40.41 -5.97 30.26
C THR A 15 39.13 -6.40 29.55
N PHE A 16 38.03 -5.68 29.73
CA PHE A 16 36.82 -5.84 28.91
C PHE A 16 37.08 -5.28 27.51
N ALA A 17 37.19 -6.15 26.54
CA ALA A 17 37.17 -5.81 25.12
C ALA A 17 35.71 -5.49 24.67
N SER A 18 35.25 -4.26 24.86
CA SER A 18 33.93 -3.76 24.42
C SER A 18 34.05 -3.02 23.09
N ALA A 19 34.59 -3.60 22.05
CA ALA A 19 34.85 -2.92 20.79
C ALA A 19 34.26 -3.62 19.53
N PHE A 20 33.11 -4.33 19.61
CA PHE A 20 32.64 -5.03 18.39
C PHE A 20 31.12 -5.03 18.16
N LEU A 21 30.32 -4.16 18.76
CA LEU A 21 28.87 -4.14 18.55
C LEU A 21 28.33 -2.95 17.77
N TRP A 22 29.08 -1.87 17.56
CA TRP A 22 28.60 -0.70 16.84
C TRP A 22 28.71 -0.78 15.30
N GLY A 23 29.58 -1.63 14.78
CA GLY A 23 29.75 -1.76 13.33
C GLY A 23 28.62 -2.53 12.62
N ARG A 24 27.92 -3.45 13.32
CA ARG A 24 26.87 -4.28 12.73
C ARG A 24 25.52 -3.57 12.60
N ALA A 25 25.14 -2.73 13.56
CA ALA A 25 23.89 -1.97 13.48
C ALA A 25 23.91 -0.99 12.30
N GLY A 26 24.97 -0.22 12.12
CA GLY A 26 25.06 0.76 11.02
C GLY A 26 25.12 0.14 9.62
N ALA A 27 25.56 -1.11 9.46
CA ALA A 27 25.54 -1.81 8.18
C ALA A 27 24.16 -2.38 7.85
N ALA A 28 23.44 -2.89 8.84
CA ALA A 28 22.06 -3.35 8.69
C ALA A 28 21.12 -2.19 8.34
N ASP A 29 21.25 -1.04 9.01
CA ASP A 29 20.46 0.17 8.73
C ASP A 29 20.70 0.70 7.31
N LYS A 30 21.96 0.73 6.85
CA LYS A 30 22.29 1.15 5.49
C LYS A 30 21.74 0.20 4.42
N ALA A 31 21.77 -1.11 4.68
CA ALA A 31 21.21 -2.11 3.77
C ALA A 31 19.68 -1.99 3.69
N SER A 32 19.00 -1.80 4.82
CA SER A 32 17.55 -1.58 4.88
C SER A 32 17.12 -0.31 4.14
N ILE A 33 17.83 0.80 4.35
CA ILE A 33 17.59 2.07 3.64
C ILE A 33 17.81 1.91 2.13
N GLY A 34 18.87 1.19 1.73
CA GLY A 34 19.14 0.90 0.31
C GLY A 34 18.03 0.08 -0.35
N THR A 35 17.52 -0.93 0.33
CA THR A 35 16.42 -1.78 -0.13
C THR A 35 15.11 -0.99 -0.25
N MET A 36 14.79 -0.15 0.73
CA MET A 36 13.62 0.73 0.70
C MET A 36 13.70 1.72 -0.46
N ARG A 37 14.84 2.39 -0.65
CA ARG A 37 15.03 3.35 -1.75
C ARG A 37 14.89 2.68 -3.10
N SER A 38 15.49 1.50 -3.30
CA SER A 38 15.33 0.70 -4.51
C SER A 38 13.88 0.30 -4.77
N ALA A 39 13.10 -0.03 -3.74
CA ALA A 39 11.68 -0.35 -3.89
C ALA A 39 10.85 0.88 -4.29
N ILE A 40 11.12 2.04 -3.69
CA ILE A 40 10.49 3.32 -4.04
C ILE A 40 10.82 3.70 -5.50
N ASP A 41 12.11 3.67 -5.89
CA ASP A 41 12.55 4.03 -7.23
C ASP A 41 11.87 3.16 -8.31
N ARG A 42 11.62 1.90 -8.00
CA ARG A 42 10.88 0.98 -8.89
C ARG A 42 9.38 1.25 -8.91
N LEU A 43 8.82 1.75 -7.84
CA LEU A 43 7.39 2.05 -7.73
C LEU A 43 7.04 3.38 -8.42
N VAL A 44 7.93 4.38 -8.33
CA VAL A 44 7.75 5.71 -8.91
C VAL A 44 7.48 5.64 -10.41
N GLY A 45 6.47 6.40 -10.85
CA GLY A 45 6.03 6.52 -12.24
C GLY A 45 4.54 6.41 -12.40
N GLY A 46 4.10 6.45 -13.65
CA GLY A 46 2.71 6.24 -14.06
C GLY A 46 2.46 4.77 -14.44
N TRP A 47 1.30 4.27 -14.08
CA TRP A 47 0.86 2.91 -14.31
C TRP A 47 -0.54 2.89 -14.89
N SER A 48 -0.77 2.18 -15.98
CA SER A 48 -2.10 1.95 -16.55
C SER A 48 -2.66 0.59 -16.12
N LEU A 49 -3.94 0.55 -15.77
CA LEU A 49 -4.61 -0.66 -15.32
C LEU A 49 -4.75 -1.66 -16.47
N VAL A 50 -4.26 -2.88 -16.25
CA VAL A 50 -4.40 -4.02 -17.16
C VAL A 50 -5.57 -4.90 -16.77
N SER A 51 -5.69 -5.20 -15.46
CA SER A 51 -6.79 -6.02 -14.95
C SER A 51 -7.08 -5.73 -13.48
N ARG A 52 -8.33 -5.94 -13.08
CA ARG A 52 -8.80 -5.91 -11.70
C ARG A 52 -9.69 -7.12 -11.47
N VAL A 53 -9.28 -8.00 -10.59
CA VAL A 53 -9.97 -9.25 -10.28
C VAL A 53 -10.29 -9.32 -8.81
N THR A 54 -11.51 -9.72 -8.48
CA THR A 54 -11.94 -10.03 -7.11
C THR A 54 -12.14 -11.54 -7.00
N THR A 55 -11.56 -12.16 -5.99
CA THR A 55 -11.69 -13.60 -5.75
C THR A 55 -12.20 -13.86 -4.33
N SER A 56 -12.96 -14.92 -4.16
CA SER A 56 -13.32 -15.48 -2.85
C SER A 56 -12.09 -16.07 -2.16
N SER A 57 -12.24 -16.43 -0.91
CA SER A 57 -11.24 -17.20 -0.14
C SER A 57 -10.92 -18.57 -0.77
N THR A 58 -11.84 -19.12 -1.58
CA THR A 58 -11.65 -20.36 -2.34
C THR A 58 -11.03 -20.15 -3.72
N GLY A 59 -10.71 -18.90 -4.10
CA GLY A 59 -10.13 -18.56 -5.40
C GLY A 59 -11.13 -18.36 -6.54
N SER A 60 -12.44 -18.51 -6.30
CA SER A 60 -13.46 -18.27 -7.33
C SER A 60 -13.56 -16.77 -7.65
N VAL A 61 -13.61 -16.44 -8.95
CA VAL A 61 -13.78 -15.06 -9.40
C VAL A 61 -15.19 -14.56 -9.07
N ILE A 62 -15.26 -13.40 -8.45
CA ILE A 62 -16.51 -12.72 -8.10
C ILE A 62 -16.64 -11.51 -9.03
N PRO A 63 -17.75 -11.37 -9.80
CA PRO A 63 -17.99 -10.18 -10.60
C PRO A 63 -18.02 -8.90 -9.74
N ASP A 64 -17.43 -7.83 -10.25
CA ASP A 64 -17.50 -6.51 -9.63
C ASP A 64 -18.62 -5.70 -10.28
N PRO A 65 -19.74 -5.46 -9.59
CA PRO A 65 -20.88 -4.77 -10.19
C PRO A 65 -20.59 -3.27 -10.44
N GLY A 66 -19.70 -2.67 -9.64
CA GLY A 66 -19.39 -1.24 -9.76
C GLY A 66 -18.50 -0.91 -10.95
N LEU A 67 -17.34 -1.56 -11.04
CA LEU A 67 -16.30 -1.21 -12.01
C LEU A 67 -16.27 -2.11 -13.26
N SER A 68 -17.15 -3.09 -13.37
CA SER A 68 -17.25 -4.05 -14.49
C SER A 68 -16.05 -4.99 -14.65
N VAL A 69 -16.08 -5.80 -15.71
CA VAL A 69 -15.10 -6.88 -15.94
C VAL A 69 -13.75 -6.34 -16.43
N ALA A 70 -13.73 -5.20 -17.11
CA ALA A 70 -12.51 -4.62 -17.71
C ALA A 70 -12.47 -3.09 -17.47
N PRO A 71 -12.26 -2.63 -16.24
CA PRO A 71 -12.12 -1.21 -15.97
C PRO A 71 -10.81 -0.67 -16.58
N THR A 72 -10.80 0.62 -16.89
CA THR A 72 -9.57 1.36 -17.20
C THR A 72 -9.13 2.14 -15.97
N GLY A 73 -7.84 2.46 -15.86
CA GLY A 73 -7.37 3.23 -14.72
C GLY A 73 -5.95 3.71 -14.85
N VAL A 74 -5.62 4.68 -14.02
CA VAL A 74 -4.28 5.24 -13.86
C VAL A 74 -3.91 5.23 -12.39
N LEU A 75 -2.68 4.85 -12.10
CA LEU A 75 -2.08 4.95 -10.78
C LEU A 75 -0.74 5.67 -10.93
N ILE A 76 -0.51 6.69 -10.12
CA ILE A 76 0.70 7.50 -10.16
C ILE A 76 1.34 7.50 -8.79
N TYR A 77 2.64 7.22 -8.75
CA TYR A 77 3.50 7.47 -7.59
C TYR A 77 4.57 8.45 -8.02
N ASP A 78 4.70 9.57 -7.33
CA ASP A 78 5.80 10.50 -7.59
C ASP A 78 7.01 10.23 -6.67
N GLY A 79 8.14 10.87 -6.98
CA GLY A 79 9.36 10.74 -6.19
C GLY A 79 9.35 11.52 -4.88
N TYR A 80 8.29 12.25 -4.59
CA TYR A 80 8.12 13.08 -3.38
C TYR A 80 7.20 12.45 -2.34
N GLY A 81 6.66 11.27 -2.63
CA GLY A 81 5.81 10.53 -1.71
C GLY A 81 4.31 10.73 -1.92
N HIS A 82 3.88 11.27 -3.07
CA HIS A 82 2.46 11.41 -3.37
C HIS A 82 1.96 10.27 -4.24
N VAL A 83 0.70 9.90 -4.05
CA VAL A 83 -0.03 8.89 -4.80
C VAL A 83 -1.36 9.44 -5.29
N ALA A 84 -1.72 9.08 -6.53
CA ALA A 84 -3.06 9.30 -7.07
C ALA A 84 -3.52 8.06 -7.83
N ALA A 85 -4.77 7.65 -7.63
CA ALA A 85 -5.39 6.53 -8.32
C ALA A 85 -6.73 6.93 -8.88
N GLN A 86 -7.01 6.49 -10.10
CA GLN A 86 -8.28 6.70 -10.78
C GLN A 86 -8.64 5.43 -11.54
N ILE A 87 -9.83 4.89 -11.32
CA ILE A 87 -10.32 3.69 -12.00
C ILE A 87 -11.72 4.00 -12.52
N SER A 88 -11.94 3.70 -13.79
CA SER A 88 -13.20 3.97 -14.47
C SER A 88 -13.76 2.71 -15.09
N ARG A 89 -15.04 2.46 -14.92
CA ARG A 89 -15.80 1.46 -15.66
C ARG A 89 -15.79 1.79 -17.15
N GLN A 90 -15.64 0.79 -17.99
CA GLN A 90 -15.85 0.96 -19.44
C GLN A 90 -17.35 1.14 -19.77
N GLY A 91 -17.62 1.85 -20.86
CA GLY A 91 -18.99 2.02 -21.37
C GLY A 91 -19.87 2.90 -20.48
N ARG A 92 -19.29 3.80 -19.69
CA ARG A 92 -20.05 4.82 -18.96
C ARG A 92 -20.80 5.72 -19.96
N THR A 93 -22.11 5.86 -19.78
CA THR A 93 -22.96 6.73 -20.60
C THR A 93 -23.47 7.90 -19.76
N ILE A 94 -23.93 8.96 -20.42
CA ILE A 94 -24.49 10.12 -19.76
C ILE A 94 -25.75 9.76 -18.95
N ASP A 95 -26.49 8.76 -19.38
CA ASP A 95 -27.69 8.28 -18.70
C ASP A 95 -27.39 7.65 -17.32
N MET A 96 -26.15 7.18 -17.13
CA MET A 96 -25.68 6.68 -15.82
C MET A 96 -25.33 7.83 -14.87
N ILE A 97 -25.25 9.05 -15.39
CA ILE A 97 -24.95 10.28 -14.67
C ILE A 97 -26.22 11.19 -14.74
N ALA A 98 -27.42 10.61 -14.80
CA ALA A 98 -28.67 11.35 -14.84
C ALA A 98 -28.88 12.15 -13.54
N GLY A 99 -28.33 13.32 -13.53
CA GLY A 99 -28.27 14.29 -12.45
C GLY A 99 -26.89 14.96 -12.48
N ASP A 100 -26.90 16.27 -12.34
CA ASP A 100 -25.69 17.04 -12.02
C ASP A 100 -24.95 16.31 -10.87
N CYS A 101 -23.63 16.29 -10.88
CA CYS A 101 -22.81 15.74 -9.78
C CYS A 101 -23.25 16.28 -8.40
N ARG A 102 -23.89 17.44 -8.36
CA ARG A 102 -24.54 18.00 -7.17
C ARG A 102 -25.82 17.27 -6.75
N GLU A 103 -26.46 16.52 -7.66
CA GLU A 103 -27.64 15.71 -7.32
C GLU A 103 -27.27 14.29 -6.89
N ALA A 104 -26.09 13.80 -7.22
CA ALA A 104 -25.55 12.55 -6.69
C ALA A 104 -25.45 12.59 -5.15
N GLU A 105 -25.20 13.76 -4.55
CA GLU A 105 -25.29 13.97 -3.10
C GLU A 105 -26.71 13.79 -2.53
N LYS A 106 -27.74 13.96 -3.34
CA LYS A 106 -29.15 13.81 -2.92
C LYS A 106 -29.66 12.37 -3.07
N VAL A 107 -28.98 11.53 -3.84
CA VAL A 107 -29.27 10.11 -3.88
C VAL A 107 -28.80 9.52 -2.54
N LYS A 108 -29.68 9.56 -1.55
CA LYS A 108 -29.56 8.81 -0.28
C LYS A 108 -29.65 7.31 -0.59
N GLY A 109 -28.73 6.83 -1.37
CA GLY A 109 -28.44 5.44 -1.61
C GLY A 109 -27.13 5.12 -0.89
N THR A 110 -27.05 3.95 -0.42
CA THR A 110 -25.86 3.38 0.20
C THR A 110 -24.61 3.63 -0.67
N ASP A 111 -23.43 3.72 -0.09
CA ASP A 111 -22.14 4.04 -0.73
C ASP A 111 -21.86 3.27 -2.03
N ASP A 112 -22.29 2.00 -2.11
CA ASP A 112 -22.17 1.18 -3.33
C ASP A 112 -23.10 1.63 -4.48
N THR A 113 -24.24 2.26 -4.16
CA THR A 113 -25.16 2.76 -5.19
C THR A 113 -24.54 3.95 -5.90
N ALA A 114 -23.87 4.83 -5.19
CA ALA A 114 -23.12 5.94 -5.76
C ALA A 114 -21.94 5.42 -6.62
N GLN A 115 -21.19 4.42 -6.16
CA GLN A 115 -20.11 3.76 -6.95
C GLN A 115 -20.66 3.12 -8.21
N THR A 116 -21.77 2.41 -8.10
CA THR A 116 -22.41 1.73 -9.24
C THR A 116 -22.93 2.73 -10.26
N ILE A 117 -23.54 3.83 -9.81
CA ILE A 117 -24.06 4.89 -10.68
C ILE A 117 -22.92 5.63 -11.37
N LEU A 118 -21.88 6.01 -10.65
CA LEU A 118 -20.76 6.75 -11.22
C LEU A 118 -19.81 5.85 -12.00
N GLY A 119 -19.66 4.57 -11.62
CA GLY A 119 -18.71 3.65 -12.22
C GLY A 119 -17.29 4.20 -12.23
N TYR A 120 -16.91 4.94 -11.19
CA TYR A 120 -15.65 5.63 -11.06
C TYR A 120 -15.16 5.55 -9.61
N ASP A 121 -13.87 5.35 -9.44
CA ASP A 121 -13.19 5.35 -8.15
C ASP A 121 -11.95 6.21 -8.25
N ALA A 122 -11.74 7.11 -7.29
CA ALA A 122 -10.61 8.02 -7.31
C ALA A 122 -10.21 8.45 -5.90
N TYR A 123 -8.90 8.53 -5.69
CA TYR A 123 -8.33 9.12 -4.48
C TYR A 123 -6.92 9.67 -4.76
N PHE A 124 -6.46 10.53 -3.88
CA PHE A 124 -5.07 10.97 -3.82
C PHE A 124 -4.63 11.18 -2.37
N GLY A 125 -3.31 11.27 -2.18
CA GLY A 125 -2.69 11.50 -0.89
C GLY A 125 -1.20 11.20 -0.95
N THR A 126 -0.64 10.79 0.17
CA THR A 126 0.77 10.40 0.26
C THR A 126 0.92 8.87 0.37
N TYR A 127 2.16 8.37 0.23
CA TYR A 127 2.44 6.96 0.43
C TYR A 127 3.73 6.71 1.20
N THR A 128 3.77 5.56 1.87
CA THR A 128 4.97 5.01 2.50
C THR A 128 5.18 3.57 2.06
N VAL A 129 6.44 3.12 2.02
CA VAL A 129 6.81 1.77 1.57
C VAL A 129 7.49 1.01 2.70
N ASN A 130 7.02 -0.20 2.98
CA ASN A 130 7.75 -1.20 3.72
C ASN A 130 8.28 -2.24 2.72
N ALA A 131 9.55 -2.10 2.32
CA ALA A 131 10.17 -2.93 1.30
C ALA A 131 10.40 -4.37 1.77
N GLU A 132 10.59 -4.60 3.07
CA GLU A 132 10.80 -5.93 3.66
C GLU A 132 9.53 -6.77 3.59
N GLU A 133 8.38 -6.15 3.82
CA GLU A 133 7.07 -6.81 3.76
C GLU A 133 6.45 -6.78 2.36
N GLY A 134 7.02 -6.01 1.41
CA GLY A 134 6.42 -5.77 0.10
C GLY A 134 5.08 -5.05 0.22
N VAL A 135 4.99 -4.05 1.10
CA VAL A 135 3.75 -3.31 1.38
C VAL A 135 3.96 -1.83 1.07
N VAL A 136 3.04 -1.25 0.31
CA VAL A 136 2.84 0.19 0.19
C VAL A 136 1.59 0.57 0.97
N THR A 137 1.66 1.64 1.76
CA THR A 137 0.52 2.22 2.47
C THR A 137 0.18 3.55 1.82
N HIS A 138 -1.07 3.70 1.35
CA HIS A 138 -1.59 4.97 0.88
C HIS A 138 -2.28 5.67 2.06
N HIS A 139 -1.93 6.93 2.29
CA HIS A 139 -2.52 7.82 3.29
C HIS A 139 -3.43 8.78 2.54
N LEU A 140 -4.75 8.55 2.59
CA LEU A 140 -5.72 9.26 1.75
C LEU A 140 -6.01 10.65 2.29
N GLU A 141 -5.68 11.67 1.51
CA GLU A 141 -6.00 13.08 1.80
C GLU A 141 -7.36 13.47 1.23
N SER A 142 -7.75 12.86 0.11
CA SER A 142 -9.06 13.00 -0.49
C SER A 142 -9.45 11.77 -1.30
N ALA A 143 -10.73 11.48 -1.37
CA ALA A 143 -11.29 10.33 -2.09
C ALA A 143 -12.66 10.66 -2.66
N LEU A 144 -13.08 9.91 -3.70
CA LEU A 144 -14.44 9.99 -4.23
C LEU A 144 -15.49 9.68 -3.15
N PHE A 145 -15.16 8.73 -2.26
CA PHE A 145 -15.96 8.41 -1.08
C PHE A 145 -15.45 9.20 0.11
N PRO A 146 -16.23 10.15 0.64
CA PRO A 146 -15.82 10.94 1.81
C PRO A 146 -15.44 10.09 3.03
N GLY A 147 -16.03 8.90 3.16
CA GLY A 147 -15.71 7.96 4.25
C GLY A 147 -14.29 7.39 4.21
N ASP A 148 -13.61 7.45 3.06
CA ASP A 148 -12.24 6.97 2.90
C ASP A 148 -11.20 8.05 3.23
N ILE A 149 -11.62 9.31 3.39
CA ILE A 149 -10.70 10.42 3.70
C ILE A 149 -10.06 10.21 5.07
N GLY A 150 -8.73 10.27 5.13
CA GLY A 150 -7.96 10.03 6.35
C GLY A 150 -7.60 8.57 6.59
N GLU A 151 -8.10 7.64 5.75
CA GLU A 151 -7.76 6.22 5.85
C GLU A 151 -6.30 5.93 5.42
N ASN A 152 -5.74 4.89 6.05
CA ASN A 152 -4.42 4.36 5.74
C ASN A 152 -4.57 2.97 5.12
N ILE A 153 -4.61 2.90 3.79
CA ILE A 153 -4.88 1.65 3.09
C ILE A 153 -3.60 0.91 2.70
N LYS A 154 -3.40 -0.26 3.31
CA LYS A 154 -2.24 -1.12 3.04
C LYS A 154 -2.46 -1.96 1.80
N ARG A 155 -1.44 -2.04 0.93
CA ARG A 155 -1.44 -2.78 -0.32
C ARG A 155 -0.17 -3.62 -0.41
N ARG A 156 -0.28 -4.95 -0.54
CA ARG A 156 0.86 -5.77 -0.93
C ARG A 156 1.18 -5.50 -2.38
N PHE A 157 2.45 -5.38 -2.72
CA PHE A 157 2.86 -5.15 -4.10
C PHE A 157 4.05 -6.00 -4.50
N THR A 158 4.11 -6.30 -5.79
CA THR A 158 5.28 -6.87 -6.45
C THR A 158 5.51 -6.17 -7.78
N ILE A 159 6.77 -6.01 -8.17
CA ILE A 159 7.15 -5.41 -9.46
C ILE A 159 8.05 -6.38 -10.21
N ALA A 160 7.63 -6.77 -11.41
CA ALA A 160 8.37 -7.63 -12.33
C ALA A 160 8.50 -6.93 -13.70
N GLY A 161 9.70 -6.40 -13.99
CA GLY A 161 9.89 -5.54 -15.17
C GLY A 161 8.96 -4.34 -15.14
N ASP A 162 8.16 -4.16 -16.18
CA ASP A 162 7.18 -3.08 -16.34
C ASP A 162 5.78 -3.45 -15.80
N THR A 163 5.68 -4.51 -15.00
CA THR A 163 4.41 -4.96 -14.41
C THR A 163 4.41 -4.74 -12.91
N LEU A 164 3.42 -4.02 -12.40
CA LEU A 164 3.13 -3.86 -10.97
C LEU A 164 1.86 -4.64 -10.63
N THR A 165 1.94 -5.52 -9.66
CA THR A 165 0.77 -6.22 -9.10
C THR A 165 0.50 -5.71 -7.71
N ILE A 166 -0.73 -5.30 -7.45
CA ILE A 166 -1.20 -4.83 -6.14
C ILE A 166 -2.32 -5.76 -5.68
N GLY A 167 -2.19 -6.28 -4.45
CA GLY A 167 -3.16 -7.17 -3.83
C GLY A 167 -3.56 -6.70 -2.43
N PHE A 168 -4.83 -6.89 -2.08
CA PHE A 168 -5.34 -6.61 -0.74
C PHE A 168 -6.60 -7.42 -0.42
N SER A 169 -6.78 -7.71 0.87
CA SER A 169 -8.00 -8.30 1.39
C SER A 169 -9.00 -7.20 1.74
N THR A 170 -10.26 -7.44 1.47
CA THR A 170 -11.38 -6.57 1.81
C THR A 170 -12.63 -7.42 2.05
N THR A 171 -13.74 -6.80 2.38
CA THR A 171 -15.04 -7.46 2.50
C THR A 171 -16.00 -6.87 1.47
N LEU A 172 -16.88 -7.70 0.95
CA LEU A 172 -18.04 -7.25 0.21
C LEU A 172 -19.08 -6.68 1.19
N ARG A 173 -20.09 -6.02 0.65
CA ARG A 173 -21.15 -5.41 1.45
C ARG A 173 -21.89 -6.39 2.37
N ASP A 174 -22.05 -7.63 1.94
CA ASP A 174 -22.66 -8.70 2.72
C ASP A 174 -21.75 -9.29 3.80
N GLY A 175 -20.53 -8.70 3.98
CA GLY A 175 -19.53 -9.19 4.91
C GLY A 175 -18.64 -10.30 4.36
N THR A 176 -18.82 -10.73 3.12
CA THR A 176 -18.02 -11.81 2.51
C THR A 176 -16.56 -11.35 2.33
N PRO A 177 -15.57 -12.05 2.93
CA PRO A 177 -14.17 -11.73 2.75
C PRO A 177 -13.70 -12.07 1.33
N VAL A 178 -12.99 -11.15 0.70
CA VAL A 178 -12.49 -11.29 -0.67
C VAL A 178 -11.06 -10.75 -0.79
N ILE A 179 -10.38 -11.19 -1.84
CA ILE A 179 -9.07 -10.67 -2.24
C ILE A 179 -9.25 -9.92 -3.56
N ARG A 180 -8.76 -8.70 -3.62
CA ARG A 180 -8.66 -7.92 -4.87
C ARG A 180 -7.23 -7.89 -5.35
N THR A 181 -7.04 -8.20 -6.63
CA THR A 181 -5.75 -8.15 -7.31
C THR A 181 -5.87 -7.24 -8.52
N LEU A 182 -4.99 -6.24 -8.58
CA LEU A 182 -4.88 -5.30 -9.68
C LEU A 182 -3.52 -5.47 -10.33
N VAL A 183 -3.51 -5.61 -11.65
CA VAL A 183 -2.30 -5.67 -12.46
C VAL A 183 -2.19 -4.39 -13.27
N TRP A 184 -1.04 -3.77 -13.22
CA TRP A 184 -0.74 -2.48 -13.84
C TRP A 184 0.47 -2.61 -14.75
N ALA A 185 0.45 -1.95 -15.88
CA ALA A 185 1.60 -1.81 -16.78
C ALA A 185 2.20 -0.41 -16.65
N ARG A 186 3.53 -0.32 -16.66
CA ARG A 186 4.25 0.96 -16.63
C ARG A 186 3.90 1.80 -17.87
N MET A 187 3.53 3.04 -17.66
CA MET A 187 3.33 4.00 -18.74
C MET A 187 4.69 4.44 -19.30
N LYS A 188 4.77 4.58 -20.61
CA LYS A 188 5.97 5.05 -21.34
C LYS A 188 5.79 6.49 -21.76
#